data_bcf4c16e036c84d6d4ebf5143a48b6bc
#
_entry.id   bcf4c16e036c84d6d4ebf5143a48b6bc
#
_cell.length_a   1.000
_cell.length_b   1.000
_cell.length_c   1.000
_cell.angle_alpha   90.00
_cell.angle_beta   90.00
_cell.angle_gamma   90.00
#
_symmetry.space_group_name_H-M   'P 1'
#
loop_
_entity.id
_entity.type
_entity.pdbx_description
1 polymer ?
#
loop_
_entity_poly.entity_id
_entity_poly.type
_entity_poly.pdbx_seq_one_letter_code
_entity_poly.pdbx_strand_id
1 'polypeptide(L)'
;MPLNRRSFLGLSTILLTSPLPVFSSEKKSAKRILVYGDSNSFGWAWSPEKDIYRLPIDQIWPQVMAQKLGPNYEVEVNALGGRTVKRDQKDGNGTDKSLSGKLFNGMVSLPAVLSENLPLDLVIIMLGTNDANSRYKNNPKAIADDL
;
A
#
# COMPACT_ATOMS: atom_id res chain seq x y z
N MET A 1 16.52 -65.91 -63.69
CA MET A 1 17.41 -65.14 -62.86
C MET A 1 16.58 -64.52 -61.72
N PRO A 2 16.83 -64.92 -60.48
CA PRO A 2 16.03 -64.43 -59.36
C PRO A 2 16.69 -63.21 -58.74
N LEU A 3 15.86 -62.21 -58.50
CA LEU A 3 16.13 -60.95 -57.78
C LEU A 3 16.20 -61.17 -56.25
N ASN A 4 17.34 -60.88 -55.68
CA ASN A 4 17.65 -61.02 -54.28
C ASN A 4 17.07 -59.82 -53.48
N ARG A 5 16.08 -60.05 -52.63
CA ARG A 5 15.52 -59.04 -51.72
C ARG A 5 16.38 -59.03 -50.43
N ARG A 6 17.17 -58.02 -50.27
CA ARG A 6 17.81 -57.71 -48.98
C ARG A 6 16.85 -56.95 -48.11
N SER A 7 16.36 -57.57 -47.02
CA SER A 7 15.58 -56.92 -45.97
C SER A 7 16.49 -56.05 -45.12
N PHE A 8 16.28 -54.75 -45.10
CA PHE A 8 16.87 -53.86 -44.15
C PHE A 8 15.95 -53.79 -42.91
N LEU A 9 16.44 -54.37 -41.79
CA LEU A 9 15.86 -54.18 -40.48
C LEU A 9 16.39 -52.83 -39.93
N GLY A 10 15.56 -51.79 -40.00
CA GLY A 10 15.81 -50.51 -39.35
C GLY A 10 15.53 -50.62 -37.87
N LEU A 11 16.57 -50.53 -37.05
CA LEU A 11 16.43 -50.40 -35.60
C LEU A 11 16.07 -48.96 -35.25
N SER A 12 14.80 -48.71 -34.98
CA SER A 12 14.34 -47.39 -34.49
C SER A 12 14.59 -47.26 -32.98
N THR A 13 15.64 -46.52 -32.62
CA THR A 13 15.92 -46.19 -31.23
C THR A 13 14.98 -45.06 -30.79
N ILE A 14 13.98 -45.37 -29.98
CA ILE A 14 13.10 -44.36 -29.36
C ILE A 14 13.85 -43.79 -28.15
N LEU A 15 14.38 -42.56 -28.26
CA LEU A 15 14.86 -41.78 -27.12
C LEU A 15 13.64 -41.30 -26.32
N LEU A 16 13.36 -41.94 -25.19
CA LEU A 16 12.43 -41.42 -24.18
C LEU A 16 13.16 -40.29 -23.44
N THR A 17 12.93 -39.06 -23.90
CA THR A 17 13.28 -37.86 -23.12
C THR A 17 12.23 -37.63 -22.04
N SER A 18 12.53 -38.07 -20.83
CA SER A 18 11.69 -37.72 -19.68
C SER A 18 11.80 -36.20 -19.44
N PRO A 19 10.68 -35.47 -19.37
CA PRO A 19 10.72 -34.04 -18.99
C PRO A 19 11.25 -33.93 -17.57
N LEU A 20 12.33 -33.19 -17.39
CA LEU A 20 12.84 -32.84 -16.06
C LEU A 20 11.79 -32.02 -15.35
N PRO A 21 11.52 -32.27 -14.05
CA PRO A 21 10.58 -31.44 -13.29
C PRO A 21 11.14 -30.01 -13.23
N VAL A 22 10.42 -29.09 -13.87
CA VAL A 22 10.67 -27.66 -13.72
C VAL A 22 10.18 -27.29 -12.33
N PHE A 23 11.09 -27.20 -11.36
CA PHE A 23 10.80 -26.57 -10.08
C PHE A 23 10.57 -25.10 -10.33
N SER A 24 9.32 -24.73 -10.56
CA SER A 24 8.89 -23.34 -10.49
C SER A 24 9.04 -22.92 -9.03
N SER A 25 10.08 -22.17 -8.72
CA SER A 25 10.17 -21.47 -7.45
C SER A 25 8.97 -20.51 -7.38
N GLU A 26 7.96 -20.85 -6.60
CA GLU A 26 6.88 -19.89 -6.29
C GLU A 26 7.54 -18.66 -5.69
N LYS A 27 7.58 -17.59 -6.49
CA LYS A 27 8.03 -16.28 -6.01
C LYS A 27 7.02 -15.84 -4.95
N LYS A 28 7.40 -15.93 -3.67
CA LYS A 28 6.58 -15.49 -2.56
C LYS A 28 6.13 -14.04 -2.86
N SER A 29 4.83 -13.81 -2.91
CA SER A 29 4.30 -12.47 -3.12
C SER A 29 4.78 -11.53 -2.02
N ALA A 30 5.08 -10.28 -2.38
CA ALA A 30 5.44 -9.27 -1.41
C ALA A 30 4.30 -9.09 -0.39
N LYS A 31 4.65 -8.85 0.86
CA LYS A 31 3.70 -8.51 1.92
C LYS A 31 3.19 -7.10 1.70
N ARG A 32 1.88 -6.92 1.77
CA ARG A 32 1.22 -5.65 1.50
C ARG A 32 0.87 -4.92 2.78
N ILE A 33 1.37 -3.69 2.90
CA ILE A 33 1.19 -2.79 4.04
C ILE A 33 0.42 -1.57 3.57
N LEU A 34 -0.71 -1.27 4.21
CA LEU A 34 -1.41 0.00 4.02
C LEU A 34 -1.04 0.97 5.14
N VAL A 35 -0.58 2.15 4.77
CA VAL A 35 -0.45 3.29 5.69
C VAL A 35 -1.66 4.20 5.50
N TYR A 36 -2.50 4.30 6.51
CA TYR A 36 -3.67 5.16 6.55
C TYR A 36 -3.42 6.33 7.51
N GLY A 37 -3.28 7.54 6.98
CA GLY A 37 -2.77 8.66 7.76
C GLY A 37 -3.31 10.04 7.38
N ASP A 38 -2.76 11.03 8.05
CA ASP A 38 -3.03 12.45 7.87
C ASP A 38 -1.90 13.19 7.12
N SER A 39 -1.76 14.50 7.36
CA SER A 39 -0.71 15.33 6.78
C SER A 39 0.71 14.85 7.06
N ASN A 40 0.94 14.22 8.20
CA ASN A 40 2.26 13.69 8.56
C ASN A 40 2.66 12.52 7.64
N SER A 41 1.71 11.68 7.28
CA SER A 41 1.94 10.57 6.34
C SER A 41 1.91 11.03 4.89
N PHE A 42 1.20 12.10 4.57
CA PHE A 42 1.20 12.73 3.24
C PHE A 42 2.51 13.47 2.94
N GLY A 43 3.22 13.89 4.00
CA GLY A 43 4.50 14.58 3.89
C GLY A 43 4.39 16.10 3.89
N TRP A 44 3.35 16.69 4.48
CA TRP A 44 3.32 18.12 4.73
C TRP A 44 4.37 18.51 5.77
N ALA A 45 5.15 19.52 5.46
CA ALA A 45 6.17 20.11 6.32
C ALA A 45 6.06 21.62 6.31
N TRP A 46 6.70 22.27 7.27
CA TRP A 46 6.80 23.71 7.36
C TRP A 46 8.25 24.14 7.62
N SER A 47 8.65 25.22 7.01
CA SER A 47 9.88 25.91 7.38
C SER A 47 9.70 27.42 7.24
N PRO A 48 10.52 28.25 7.93
CA PRO A 48 10.46 29.70 7.80
C PRO A 48 10.65 30.22 6.37
N GLU A 49 11.42 29.49 5.56
CA GLU A 49 11.79 29.91 4.19
C GLU A 49 10.76 29.49 3.14
N LYS A 50 10.03 28.40 3.40
CA LYS A 50 9.14 27.78 2.42
C LYS A 50 7.66 27.82 2.80
N ASP A 51 7.37 28.26 4.06
CA ASP A 51 6.06 28.11 4.66
C ASP A 51 5.59 26.64 4.64
N ILE A 52 4.35 26.35 4.31
CA ILE A 52 3.85 24.97 4.19
C ILE A 52 4.22 24.42 2.82
N TYR A 53 4.94 23.30 2.79
CA TYR A 53 5.33 22.61 1.57
C TYR A 53 5.19 21.09 1.72
N ARG A 54 5.21 20.39 0.61
CA ARG A 54 5.25 18.93 0.60
C ARG A 54 6.67 18.44 0.45
N LEU A 55 7.09 17.48 1.29
CA LEU A 55 8.34 16.77 1.12
C LEU A 55 8.36 16.01 -0.22
N PRO A 56 9.55 15.84 -0.83
CA PRO A 56 9.74 14.86 -1.90
C PRO A 56 9.23 13.49 -1.48
N ILE A 57 8.69 12.73 -2.43
CA ILE A 57 8.02 11.45 -2.12
C ILE A 57 8.94 10.44 -1.46
N ASP A 58 10.21 10.43 -1.82
CA ASP A 58 11.25 9.57 -1.25
C ASP A 58 11.68 9.96 0.18
N GLN A 59 11.24 11.11 0.67
CA GLN A 59 11.53 11.63 2.01
C GLN A 59 10.34 11.51 2.98
N ILE A 60 9.15 11.17 2.51
CA ILE A 60 8.03 10.92 3.41
C ILE A 60 8.25 9.59 4.14
N TRP A 61 7.90 9.54 5.44
CA TRP A 61 8.22 8.39 6.28
C TRP A 61 7.70 7.04 5.76
N PRO A 62 6.49 6.94 5.13
CA PRO A 62 6.04 5.65 4.60
C PRO A 62 6.94 5.14 3.47
N GLN A 63 7.44 6.03 2.62
CA GLN A 63 8.33 5.65 1.53
C GLN A 63 9.74 5.32 2.02
N VAL A 64 10.23 6.05 3.02
CA VAL A 64 11.49 5.70 3.71
C VAL A 64 11.38 4.32 4.38
N MET A 65 10.23 4.01 4.98
CA MET A 65 9.94 2.68 5.53
C MET A 65 9.95 1.62 4.42
N ALA A 66 9.26 1.86 3.30
CA ALA A 66 9.23 0.94 2.16
C ALA A 66 10.63 0.63 1.63
N GLN A 67 11.47 1.64 1.45
CA GLN A 67 12.86 1.47 1.02
C GLN A 67 13.67 0.60 1.99
N LYS A 68 13.48 0.79 3.30
CA LYS A 68 14.20 0.02 4.33
C LYS A 68 13.71 -1.42 4.45
N LEU A 69 12.42 -1.67 4.24
CA LEU A 69 11.84 -3.02 4.23
C LEU A 69 12.27 -3.84 3.01
N GLY A 70 12.55 -3.17 1.89
CA GLY A 70 13.02 -3.81 0.66
C GLY A 70 11.91 -4.52 -0.13
N PRO A 71 12.29 -5.27 -1.18
CA PRO A 71 11.37 -5.74 -2.22
C PRO A 71 10.38 -6.82 -1.77
N ASN A 72 10.50 -7.34 -0.56
CA ASN A 72 9.54 -8.29 0.01
C ASN A 72 8.31 -7.61 0.62
N TYR A 73 8.24 -6.29 0.57
CA TYR A 73 7.14 -5.49 1.10
C TYR A 73 6.69 -4.44 0.08
N GLU A 74 5.39 -4.31 -0.07
CA GLU A 74 4.73 -3.29 -0.84
C GLU A 74 4.00 -2.36 0.13
N VAL A 75 4.31 -1.06 0.09
CA VAL A 75 3.71 -0.07 1.00
C VAL A 75 2.83 0.86 0.20
N GLU A 76 1.52 0.74 0.42
CA GLU A 76 0.51 1.65 -0.11
C GLU A 76 0.24 2.77 0.89
N VAL A 77 0.10 4.00 0.41
CA VAL A 77 -0.09 5.18 1.26
C VAL A 77 -1.39 5.87 0.91
N ASN A 78 -2.36 5.78 1.81
CA ASN A 78 -3.61 6.54 1.76
C ASN A 78 -3.60 7.59 2.86
N ALA A 79 -3.09 8.77 2.56
CA ALA A 79 -2.94 9.86 3.49
C ALA A 79 -3.64 11.14 2.99
N LEU A 80 -4.34 11.82 3.88
CA LEU A 80 -5.08 13.05 3.57
C LEU A 80 -4.79 14.12 4.63
N GLY A 81 -4.30 15.26 4.19
CA GLY A 81 -4.06 16.40 5.09
C GLY A 81 -5.37 16.82 5.80
N GLY A 82 -5.29 16.93 7.13
CA GLY A 82 -6.47 17.27 7.94
C GLY A 82 -7.33 16.07 8.36
N ARG A 83 -7.03 14.84 7.94
CA ARG A 83 -7.81 13.66 8.36
C ARG A 83 -7.80 13.50 9.87
N THR A 84 -8.99 13.32 10.44
CA THR A 84 -9.25 13.03 11.84
C THR A 84 -9.52 11.54 12.04
N VAL A 85 -9.55 11.06 13.28
CA VAL A 85 -10.00 9.70 13.58
C VAL A 85 -11.48 9.54 13.25
N LYS A 86 -12.36 10.40 13.86
CA LYS A 86 -13.81 10.19 13.83
C LYS A 86 -14.61 11.50 13.67
N ARG A 87 -13.97 12.59 13.29
CA ARG A 87 -14.63 13.90 13.24
C ARG A 87 -14.84 14.37 11.82
N ASP A 88 -16.06 14.83 11.52
CA ASP A 88 -16.32 15.55 10.30
C ASP A 88 -15.71 16.95 10.41
N GLN A 89 -15.06 17.41 9.37
CA GLN A 89 -14.58 18.78 9.31
C GLN A 89 -15.66 19.70 8.73
N LYS A 90 -16.13 20.64 9.53
CA LYS A 90 -17.24 21.52 9.13
C LYS A 90 -16.90 22.47 7.99
N ASP A 91 -15.62 22.83 7.85
CA ASP A 91 -15.21 23.94 6.99
C ASP A 91 -14.21 23.54 5.89
N GLY A 92 -14.06 22.25 5.61
CA GLY A 92 -13.06 21.74 4.68
C GLY A 92 -11.67 22.28 5.04
N ASN A 93 -10.82 21.53 5.71
CA ASN A 93 -9.58 22.10 6.20
C ASN A 93 -8.61 22.41 5.08
N GLY A 94 -8.49 23.68 4.80
CA GLY A 94 -7.24 24.33 4.42
C GLY A 94 -6.69 24.14 3.01
N THR A 95 -6.97 23.08 2.28
CA THR A 95 -6.35 22.89 0.95
C THR A 95 -7.36 22.75 -0.18
N ASP A 96 -8.57 22.27 0.09
CA ASP A 96 -9.65 22.23 -0.89
C ASP A 96 -11.02 22.38 -0.21
N LYS A 97 -11.58 23.57 -0.27
CA LYS A 97 -12.92 23.89 0.27
C LYS A 97 -14.05 23.16 -0.45
N SER A 98 -13.78 22.52 -1.59
CA SER A 98 -14.77 21.77 -2.36
C SER A 98 -15.01 20.37 -1.79
N LEU A 99 -14.09 19.84 -0.98
CA LEU A 99 -14.23 18.52 -0.38
C LEU A 99 -15.23 18.54 0.77
N SER A 100 -16.14 17.56 0.77
CA SER A 100 -17.06 17.37 1.89
C SER A 100 -16.29 17.09 3.18
N GLY A 101 -16.69 17.73 4.29
CA GLY A 101 -16.07 17.52 5.61
C GLY A 101 -16.03 16.06 6.06
N LYS A 102 -16.91 15.21 5.55
CA LYS A 102 -16.93 13.76 5.79
C LYS A 102 -15.71 13.03 5.22
N LEU A 103 -15.09 13.52 4.16
CA LEU A 103 -13.87 12.91 3.59
C LEU A 103 -12.70 12.92 4.57
N PHE A 104 -12.69 13.87 5.49
CA PHE A 104 -11.66 13.98 6.52
C PHE A 104 -11.91 13.09 7.73
N ASN A 105 -13.10 12.49 7.84
CA ASN A 105 -13.42 11.53 8.88
C ASN A 105 -12.84 10.16 8.52
N GLY A 106 -11.80 9.77 9.25
CA GLY A 106 -11.07 8.54 8.99
C GLY A 106 -11.94 7.30 9.14
N MET A 107 -12.80 7.26 10.14
CA MET A 107 -13.71 6.13 10.35
C MET A 107 -14.71 5.94 9.19
N VAL A 108 -15.14 7.02 8.57
CA VAL A 108 -16.08 6.96 7.43
C VAL A 108 -15.38 6.44 6.17
N SER A 109 -14.15 6.87 5.91
CA SER A 109 -13.45 6.53 4.68
C SER A 109 -12.64 5.21 4.76
N LEU A 110 -12.25 4.76 5.94
CA LEU A 110 -11.41 3.58 6.13
C LEU A 110 -11.99 2.29 5.52
N PRO A 111 -13.29 1.95 5.67
CA PRO A 111 -13.81 0.71 5.11
C PRO A 111 -13.68 0.62 3.58
N ALA A 112 -13.91 1.71 2.86
CA ALA A 112 -13.73 1.76 1.42
C ALA A 112 -12.25 1.59 1.04
N VAL A 113 -11.36 2.31 1.72
CA VAL A 113 -9.91 2.22 1.49
C VAL A 113 -9.40 0.80 1.76
N LEU A 114 -9.86 0.13 2.83
CA LEU A 114 -9.50 -1.25 3.09
C LEU A 114 -9.97 -2.17 1.96
N SER A 115 -11.24 -2.04 1.55
CA SER A 115 -11.82 -2.87 0.49
C SER A 115 -11.07 -2.75 -0.85
N GLU A 116 -10.64 -1.54 -1.20
CA GLU A 116 -9.90 -1.25 -2.43
C GLU A 116 -8.47 -1.82 -2.43
N ASN A 117 -7.90 -2.04 -1.24
CA ASN A 117 -6.50 -2.43 -1.09
C ASN A 117 -6.29 -3.91 -0.70
N LEU A 118 -7.34 -4.69 -0.49
CA LEU A 118 -7.21 -6.12 -0.17
C LEU A 118 -6.53 -6.91 -1.30
N PRO A 119 -5.78 -7.98 -0.96
CA PRO A 119 -5.45 -8.46 0.38
C PRO A 119 -4.35 -7.63 1.04
N LEU A 120 -4.40 -7.49 2.38
CA LEU A 120 -3.42 -6.76 3.18
C LEU A 120 -2.85 -7.66 4.28
N ASP A 121 -1.54 -7.56 4.53
CA ASP A 121 -0.87 -8.22 5.66
C ASP A 121 -0.82 -7.32 6.89
N LEU A 122 -0.79 -5.99 6.70
CA LEU A 122 -0.71 -5.02 7.79
C LEU A 122 -1.40 -3.71 7.40
N VAL A 123 -2.08 -3.11 8.37
CA VAL A 123 -2.58 -1.73 8.29
C VAL A 123 -1.95 -0.91 9.40
N ILE A 124 -1.33 0.22 9.03
CA ILE A 124 -0.78 1.20 9.96
C ILE A 124 -1.70 2.41 9.95
N ILE A 125 -2.35 2.69 11.08
CA ILE A 125 -3.18 3.89 11.26
C ILE A 125 -2.37 4.93 12.02
N MET A 126 -2.15 6.11 11.39
CA MET A 126 -1.44 7.23 11.99
C MET A 126 -2.32 8.47 11.92
N LEU A 127 -3.19 8.61 12.91
CA LEU A 127 -4.17 9.68 13.06
C LEU A 127 -4.14 10.24 14.50
N GLY A 128 -4.93 11.29 14.75
CA GLY A 128 -5.10 11.90 16.06
C GLY A 128 -4.55 13.31 16.16
N THR A 129 -3.55 13.67 15.35
CA THR A 129 -2.97 15.04 15.35
C THR A 129 -4.04 16.10 15.09
N ASN A 130 -4.93 15.86 14.15
CA ASN A 130 -5.99 16.81 13.80
C ASN A 130 -7.12 16.82 14.84
N ASP A 131 -7.34 15.70 15.52
CA ASP A 131 -8.33 15.58 16.60
C ASP A 131 -7.90 16.37 17.84
N ALA A 132 -6.59 16.53 18.07
CA ALA A 132 -6.04 17.34 19.14
C ALA A 132 -6.22 18.86 18.92
N ASN A 133 -6.72 19.28 17.76
CA ASN A 133 -6.96 20.68 17.47
C ASN A 133 -8.01 21.27 18.44
N SER A 134 -7.73 22.47 18.96
CA SER A 134 -8.56 23.16 19.95
C SER A 134 -10.03 23.37 19.52
N ARG A 135 -10.28 23.42 18.20
CA ARG A 135 -11.65 23.52 17.64
C ARG A 135 -12.56 22.35 18.02
N TYR A 136 -12.00 21.18 18.29
CA TYR A 136 -12.78 19.99 18.68
C TYR A 136 -12.92 19.83 20.18
N LYS A 137 -12.20 20.60 20.98
CA LYS A 137 -12.23 20.56 22.45
C LYS A 137 -12.00 19.16 23.02
N ASN A 138 -11.26 18.32 22.28
CA ASN A 138 -10.99 16.96 22.68
C ASN A 138 -9.85 16.91 23.71
N ASN A 139 -9.93 15.97 24.63
CA ASN A 139 -8.82 15.59 25.49
C ASN A 139 -8.13 14.32 24.95
N PRO A 140 -6.90 14.02 25.37
CA PRO A 140 -6.16 12.85 24.89
C PRO A 140 -6.89 11.50 25.07
N LYS A 141 -7.65 11.36 26.16
CA LYS A 141 -8.44 10.14 26.42
C LYS A 141 -9.54 9.97 25.37
N ALA A 142 -10.30 11.03 25.06
CA ALA A 142 -11.35 10.96 24.05
C ALA A 142 -10.79 10.63 22.65
N ILE A 143 -9.59 11.09 22.32
CA ILE A 143 -8.92 10.78 21.05
C ILE A 143 -8.53 9.30 21.01
N ALA A 144 -7.98 8.78 22.11
CA ALA A 144 -7.60 7.37 22.21
C ALA A 144 -8.82 6.42 22.19
N ASP A 145 -9.94 6.84 22.78
CA ASP A 145 -11.18 6.06 22.78
C ASP A 145 -11.85 6.03 21.38
N ASP A 146 -11.52 6.96 20.50
CA ASP A 146 -12.01 7.02 19.12
C ASP A 146 -11.16 6.17 18.14
N LEU A 147 -9.94 5.78 18.50
CA LEU A 147 -9.05 4.90 17.71
C LEU A 147 -9.39 3.42 17.90
#